data_ed1f54ab48c28325fa5f8b745426f681
#
_entry.id   ed1f54ab48c28325fa5f8b745426f681
#
_cell.length_a   1.000
_cell.length_b   1.000
_cell.length_c   1.000
_cell.angle_alpha   90.00
_cell.angle_beta   90.00
_cell.angle_gamma   90.00
#
_symmetry.space_group_name_H-M   'P 1'
#
loop_
_entity.id
_entity.type
_entity.pdbx_description
1 polymer ?
#
loop_
_entity_poly.entity_id
_entity_poly.type
_entity_poly.pdbx_seq_one_letter_code
_entity_poly.pdbx_strand_id
1 'polypeptide(L)'
;MLDDLTKANLAFWNELTDVHRQSAYYDLAGFKAGKQSLGPIELAELGPDVAGKTLLHLQCHFGMDTLSLARLGATVTGIDFSDKAIALARSLSDELSVPARFIESSVYDLPTVLAEQFDIVFTSWGVLIWLPDIRRWAEIVARYLKPGGTFYIAEIHPFLFAMDDDEAVRDPRFRYPYFEQAEPMAFDTDGSYADRSAHIEQSVSYEWRHSLSEIVSSLAATGLHIEYLHEFPYTQPGLDWAFLEEGEDGWARVRGHPDDFPLSFSIKAVKDRR
;
A
#
# COMPACT_ATOMS: atom_id res chain seq x y z
N MET A 1 22.39 3.46 -0.40
CA MET A 1 22.26 4.61 0.56
C MET A 1 21.05 5.39 0.08
N LEU A 2 20.06 5.63 0.94
CA LEU A 2 18.87 6.41 0.60
C LEU A 2 19.28 7.83 0.19
N ASP A 3 18.65 8.36 -0.86
CA ASP A 3 18.79 9.77 -1.22
C ASP A 3 18.08 10.69 -0.20
N ASP A 4 18.23 11.99 -0.36
CA ASP A 4 17.70 12.94 0.63
C ASP A 4 16.16 13.01 0.62
N LEU A 5 15.50 12.76 -0.53
CA LEU A 5 14.05 12.70 -0.65
C LEU A 5 13.49 11.47 0.07
N THR A 6 14.11 10.32 -0.14
CA THR A 6 13.73 9.07 0.55
C THR A 6 13.98 9.16 2.05
N LYS A 7 15.04 9.87 2.51
CA LYS A 7 15.27 10.12 3.93
C LYS A 7 14.18 11.01 4.55
N ALA A 8 13.72 12.04 3.83
CA ALA A 8 12.61 12.86 4.29
C ALA A 8 11.34 12.02 4.44
N ASN A 9 11.01 11.20 3.44
CA ASN A 9 9.87 10.28 3.51
C ASN A 9 10.03 9.26 4.66
N LEU A 10 11.23 8.77 4.94
CA LEU A 10 11.48 7.89 6.08
C LEU A 10 11.20 8.60 7.41
N ALA A 11 11.67 9.83 7.57
CA ALA A 11 11.42 10.62 8.78
C ALA A 11 9.92 10.89 8.98
N PHE A 12 9.22 11.26 7.90
CA PHE A 12 7.77 11.43 7.87
C PHE A 12 7.03 10.16 8.29
N TRP A 13 7.30 9.01 7.66
CA TRP A 13 6.64 7.73 7.96
C TRP A 13 6.98 7.18 9.34
N ASN A 14 8.18 7.44 9.84
CA ASN A 14 8.55 7.10 11.22
C ASN A 14 7.69 7.85 12.23
N GLU A 15 7.40 9.12 11.98
CA GLU A 15 6.55 9.90 12.87
C GLU A 15 5.09 9.48 12.74
N LEU A 16 4.61 9.26 11.51
CA LEU A 16 3.26 8.75 11.27
C LEU A 16 3.00 7.38 11.92
N THR A 17 4.00 6.54 12.08
CA THR A 17 3.83 5.25 12.78
C THR A 17 3.31 5.44 14.20
N ASP A 18 3.79 6.46 14.92
CA ASP A 18 3.34 6.75 16.29
C ASP A 18 1.91 7.32 16.32
N VAL A 19 1.51 8.11 15.31
CA VAL A 19 0.15 8.61 15.13
C VAL A 19 -0.80 7.46 14.78
N HIS A 20 -0.44 6.67 13.77
CA HIS A 20 -1.27 5.60 13.22
C HIS A 20 -1.62 4.53 14.25
N ARG A 21 -0.64 4.11 15.06
CA ARG A 21 -0.89 3.09 16.11
C ARG A 21 -1.91 3.51 17.18
N GLN A 22 -2.15 4.81 17.32
CA GLN A 22 -3.08 5.38 18.30
C GLN A 22 -4.41 5.80 17.66
N SER A 23 -4.48 5.85 16.33
CA SER A 23 -5.64 6.33 15.60
C SER A 23 -6.82 5.36 15.67
N ALA A 24 -8.03 5.91 15.60
CA ALA A 24 -9.24 5.12 15.44
C ALA A 24 -9.32 4.44 14.05
N TYR A 25 -8.66 5.01 13.05
CA TYR A 25 -8.61 4.48 11.71
C TYR A 25 -8.03 3.07 11.67
N TYR A 26 -6.87 2.87 12.29
CA TYR A 26 -6.22 1.56 12.34
C TYR A 26 -6.86 0.59 13.34
N ASP A 27 -7.62 1.08 14.31
CA ASP A 27 -8.32 0.26 15.30
C ASP A 27 -7.45 -0.89 15.85
N LEU A 28 -6.25 -0.54 16.30
CA LEU A 28 -5.27 -1.53 16.77
C LEU A 28 -5.82 -2.41 17.91
N ALA A 29 -6.72 -1.86 18.73
CA ALA A 29 -7.37 -2.62 19.80
C ALA A 29 -8.31 -3.69 19.22
N GLY A 30 -9.12 -3.35 18.23
CA GLY A 30 -9.96 -4.31 17.52
C GLY A 30 -9.13 -5.37 16.79
N PHE A 31 -8.02 -4.97 16.15
CA PHE A 31 -7.10 -5.90 15.51
C PHE A 31 -6.50 -6.91 16.51
N LYS A 32 -6.07 -6.45 17.68
CA LYS A 32 -5.59 -7.30 18.78
C LYS A 32 -6.68 -8.24 19.29
N ALA A 33 -7.93 -7.81 19.29
CA ALA A 33 -9.09 -8.64 19.64
C ALA A 33 -9.52 -9.64 18.55
N GLY A 34 -8.82 -9.67 17.40
CA GLY A 34 -9.06 -10.63 16.31
C GLY A 34 -9.75 -10.06 15.07
N LYS A 35 -10.04 -8.74 15.02
CA LYS A 35 -10.57 -8.11 13.82
C LYS A 35 -9.59 -8.23 12.65
N GLN A 36 -10.09 -8.42 11.43
CA GLN A 36 -9.31 -8.46 10.20
C GLN A 36 -8.98 -7.03 9.75
N SER A 37 -7.76 -6.79 9.26
CA SER A 37 -7.37 -5.51 8.67
C SER A 37 -7.51 -5.47 7.16
N LEU A 38 -7.45 -6.64 6.49
CA LEU A 38 -7.67 -6.71 5.04
C LEU A 38 -9.11 -6.29 4.69
N GLY A 39 -9.24 -5.53 3.61
CA GLY A 39 -10.52 -5.14 3.06
C GLY A 39 -11.24 -6.27 2.30
N PRO A 40 -12.52 -6.05 1.94
CA PRO A 40 -13.29 -7.04 1.19
C PRO A 40 -12.70 -7.41 -0.17
N ILE A 41 -12.01 -6.48 -0.85
CA ILE A 41 -11.36 -6.74 -2.15
C ILE A 41 -10.26 -7.79 -1.97
N GLU A 42 -9.32 -7.57 -1.06
CA GLU A 42 -8.21 -8.48 -0.82
C GLU A 42 -8.69 -9.83 -0.28
N LEU A 43 -9.71 -9.81 0.60
CA LEU A 43 -10.29 -11.04 1.11
C LEU A 43 -10.97 -11.87 0.03
N ALA A 44 -11.64 -11.23 -0.93
CA ALA A 44 -12.31 -11.93 -2.02
C ALA A 44 -11.34 -12.44 -3.10
N GLU A 45 -10.33 -11.64 -3.45
CA GLU A 45 -9.47 -11.90 -4.60
C GLU A 45 -8.19 -12.66 -4.23
N LEU A 46 -7.60 -12.40 -3.05
CA LEU A 46 -6.37 -13.01 -2.58
C LEU A 46 -6.62 -14.04 -1.47
N GLY A 47 -7.54 -13.76 -0.55
CA GLY A 47 -7.75 -14.55 0.66
C GLY A 47 -7.88 -16.06 0.45
N PRO A 48 -8.62 -16.56 -0.56
CA PRO A 48 -8.76 -18.00 -0.80
C PRO A 48 -7.45 -18.71 -1.16
N ASP A 49 -6.46 -17.97 -1.67
CA ASP A 49 -5.23 -18.55 -2.25
C ASP A 49 -4.04 -18.56 -1.27
N VAL A 50 -4.15 -17.97 -0.07
CA VAL A 50 -2.99 -17.73 0.82
C VAL A 50 -2.63 -18.90 1.73
N ALA A 51 -3.58 -19.77 2.09
CA ALA A 51 -3.35 -20.85 3.04
C ALA A 51 -2.24 -21.80 2.58
N GLY A 52 -1.22 -22.03 3.44
CA GLY A 52 -0.07 -22.88 3.15
C GLY A 52 0.95 -22.30 2.17
N LYS A 53 0.81 -21.03 1.76
CA LYS A 53 1.73 -20.32 0.85
C LYS A 53 2.76 -19.53 1.62
N THR A 54 3.94 -19.34 1.02
CA THR A 54 4.90 -18.33 1.46
C THR A 54 4.55 -16.99 0.80
N LEU A 55 4.50 -15.92 1.59
CA LEU A 55 4.06 -14.60 1.13
C LEU A 55 5.05 -13.52 1.55
N LEU A 56 5.42 -12.66 0.58
CA LEU A 56 6.19 -11.44 0.80
C LEU A 56 5.24 -10.24 0.67
N HIS A 57 5.12 -9.45 1.73
CA HIS A 57 4.39 -8.17 1.71
C HIS A 57 5.38 -7.01 1.60
N LEU A 58 5.34 -6.29 0.48
CA LEU A 58 6.15 -5.11 0.23
C LEU A 58 5.48 -3.88 0.85
N GLN A 59 6.28 -3.01 1.50
CA GLN A 59 5.78 -1.78 2.15
C GLN A 59 4.67 -2.05 3.16
N CYS A 60 4.97 -2.97 4.11
CA CYS A 60 3.96 -3.54 5.00
C CYS A 60 3.56 -2.63 6.18
N HIS A 61 4.12 -1.42 6.29
CA HIS A 61 3.93 -0.53 7.42
C HIS A 61 4.17 -1.28 8.76
N PHE A 62 3.31 -1.11 9.78
CA PHE A 62 3.46 -1.88 11.03
C PHE A 62 2.74 -3.26 11.01
N GLY A 63 2.51 -3.82 9.83
CA GLY A 63 2.30 -5.24 9.60
C GLY A 63 0.93 -5.80 9.91
N MET A 64 -0.13 -5.00 10.08
CA MET A 64 -1.47 -5.53 10.37
C MET A 64 -1.98 -6.45 9.25
N ASP A 65 -1.86 -6.03 7.99
CA ASP A 65 -2.27 -6.86 6.84
C ASP A 65 -1.39 -8.11 6.71
N THR A 66 -0.09 -7.97 6.96
CA THR A 66 0.83 -9.11 7.00
C THR A 66 0.38 -10.15 8.04
N LEU A 67 0.06 -9.69 9.26
CA LEU A 67 -0.42 -10.57 10.34
C LEU A 67 -1.82 -11.14 10.05
N SER A 68 -2.65 -10.38 9.36
CA SER A 68 -3.95 -10.84 8.88
C SER A 68 -3.81 -12.00 7.89
N LEU A 69 -2.87 -11.89 6.94
CA LEU A 69 -2.54 -12.96 6.00
C LEU A 69 -1.96 -14.19 6.71
N ALA A 70 -1.15 -13.99 7.75
CA ALA A 70 -0.68 -15.09 8.60
C ALA A 70 -1.83 -15.81 9.32
N ARG A 71 -2.82 -15.07 9.83
CA ARG A 71 -4.05 -15.65 10.42
C ARG A 71 -4.87 -16.46 9.43
N LEU A 72 -4.79 -16.14 8.14
CA LEU A 72 -5.39 -16.91 7.04
C LEU A 72 -4.54 -18.13 6.63
N GLY A 73 -3.41 -18.37 7.28
CA GLY A 73 -2.59 -19.58 7.08
C GLY A 73 -1.39 -19.40 6.15
N ALA A 74 -1.02 -18.19 5.76
CA ALA A 74 0.21 -17.92 5.02
C ALA A 74 1.44 -17.95 5.95
N THR A 75 2.61 -18.31 5.40
CA THR A 75 3.91 -18.06 6.03
C THR A 75 4.43 -16.72 5.49
N VAL A 76 4.42 -15.68 6.32
CA VAL A 76 4.58 -14.31 5.88
C VAL A 76 5.94 -13.71 6.17
N THR A 77 6.41 -12.89 5.25
CA THR A 77 7.52 -11.95 5.44
C THR A 77 7.03 -10.56 5.03
N GLY A 78 7.10 -9.58 5.93
CA GLY A 78 6.79 -8.18 5.66
C GLY A 78 8.07 -7.36 5.58
N ILE A 79 8.11 -6.39 4.66
CA ILE A 79 9.21 -5.43 4.59
C ILE A 79 8.68 -4.01 4.59
N ASP A 80 9.39 -3.14 5.26
CA ASP A 80 9.17 -1.70 5.24
C ASP A 80 10.50 -0.97 5.47
N PHE A 81 10.62 0.26 4.98
CA PHE A 81 11.84 1.07 5.20
C PHE A 81 11.83 1.77 6.57
N SER A 82 10.65 1.92 7.21
CA SER A 82 10.50 2.51 8.53
C SER A 82 10.94 1.53 9.62
N ASP A 83 12.01 1.87 10.31
CA ASP A 83 12.50 1.11 11.48
C ASP A 83 11.46 1.09 12.62
N LYS A 84 10.73 2.20 12.83
CA LYS A 84 9.65 2.26 13.82
C LYS A 84 8.47 1.35 13.45
N ALA A 85 8.05 1.37 12.19
CA ALA A 85 6.97 0.50 11.74
C ALA A 85 7.35 -0.98 11.88
N ILE A 86 8.55 -1.36 11.48
CA ILE A 86 9.06 -2.73 11.63
C ILE A 86 9.22 -3.15 13.09
N ALA A 87 9.69 -2.25 13.97
CA ALA A 87 9.76 -2.54 15.39
C ALA A 87 8.36 -2.81 15.98
N LEU A 88 7.36 -2.00 15.62
CA LEU A 88 5.98 -2.21 16.05
C LEU A 88 5.39 -3.51 15.47
N ALA A 89 5.63 -3.81 14.19
CA ALA A 89 5.19 -5.03 13.54
C ALA A 89 5.71 -6.30 14.26
N ARG A 90 6.99 -6.30 14.61
CA ARG A 90 7.60 -7.39 15.40
C ARG A 90 6.95 -7.52 16.77
N SER A 91 6.76 -6.40 17.47
CA SER A 91 6.08 -6.38 18.78
C SER A 91 4.66 -6.93 18.69
N LEU A 92 3.89 -6.59 17.66
CA LEU A 92 2.54 -7.12 17.44
C LEU A 92 2.54 -8.62 17.12
N SER A 93 3.48 -9.10 16.32
CA SER A 93 3.67 -10.52 16.03
C SER A 93 3.89 -11.33 17.32
N ASP A 94 4.79 -10.85 18.19
CA ASP A 94 5.10 -11.47 19.46
C ASP A 94 3.91 -11.43 20.44
N GLU A 95 3.30 -10.25 20.63
CA GLU A 95 2.16 -10.05 21.51
C GLU A 95 0.96 -10.94 21.14
N LEU A 96 0.69 -11.04 19.83
CA LEU A 96 -0.44 -11.82 19.31
C LEU A 96 -0.12 -13.30 19.12
N SER A 97 1.14 -13.70 19.32
CA SER A 97 1.62 -15.06 19.02
C SER A 97 1.27 -15.51 17.59
N VAL A 98 1.32 -14.57 16.64
CA VAL A 98 1.13 -14.80 15.19
C VAL A 98 2.49 -14.76 14.51
N PRO A 99 3.08 -15.91 14.14
CA PRO A 99 4.43 -15.95 13.59
C PRO A 99 4.53 -15.17 12.27
N ALA A 100 5.44 -14.20 12.21
CA ALA A 100 5.75 -13.43 11.02
C ALA A 100 7.22 -12.99 11.05
N ARG A 101 7.84 -12.88 9.87
CA ARG A 101 9.17 -12.29 9.74
C ARG A 101 9.02 -10.86 9.24
N PHE A 102 9.69 -9.91 9.92
CA PHE A 102 9.71 -8.50 9.49
C PHE A 102 11.13 -8.03 9.26
N ILE A 103 11.39 -7.39 8.11
CA ILE A 103 12.71 -6.93 7.66
C ILE A 103 12.63 -5.42 7.40
N GLU A 104 13.48 -4.66 8.05
CA GLU A 104 13.70 -3.26 7.74
C GLU A 104 14.52 -3.17 6.45
N SER A 105 13.90 -2.70 5.39
CA SER A 105 14.53 -2.50 4.08
C SER A 105 13.67 -1.62 3.19
N SER A 106 14.28 -0.76 2.41
CA SER A 106 13.60 -0.22 1.24
C SER A 106 13.30 -1.34 0.24
N VAL A 107 12.26 -1.16 -0.58
CA VAL A 107 11.96 -2.11 -1.67
C VAL A 107 13.19 -2.30 -2.56
N TYR A 108 13.90 -1.21 -2.87
CA TYR A 108 15.05 -1.24 -3.79
C TYR A 108 16.32 -1.87 -3.23
N ASP A 109 16.48 -1.86 -1.90
CA ASP A 109 17.63 -2.48 -1.22
C ASP A 109 17.35 -3.93 -0.81
N LEU A 110 16.10 -4.37 -0.90
CA LEU A 110 15.67 -5.72 -0.54
C LEU A 110 16.55 -6.84 -1.12
N PRO A 111 17.03 -6.77 -2.40
CA PRO A 111 17.92 -7.79 -2.96
C PRO A 111 19.26 -7.96 -2.24
N THR A 112 19.64 -7.04 -1.37
CA THR A 112 20.88 -7.13 -0.58
C THR A 112 20.71 -7.89 0.74
N VAL A 113 19.47 -8.01 1.23
CA VAL A 113 19.14 -8.58 2.56
C VAL A 113 18.25 -9.81 2.51
N LEU A 114 17.62 -10.08 1.37
CA LEU A 114 16.69 -11.19 1.18
C LEU A 114 16.99 -11.92 -0.13
N ALA A 115 17.16 -13.24 -0.08
CA ALA A 115 17.47 -14.06 -1.26
C ALA A 115 16.33 -15.01 -1.65
N GLU A 116 15.41 -15.29 -0.72
CA GLU A 116 14.32 -16.27 -0.89
C GLU A 116 13.28 -15.78 -1.91
N GLN A 117 12.60 -16.72 -2.56
CA GLN A 117 11.45 -16.47 -3.42
C GLN A 117 10.16 -16.98 -2.74
N PHE A 118 9.04 -16.40 -3.12
CA PHE A 118 7.75 -16.60 -2.49
C PHE A 118 6.70 -17.10 -3.47
N ASP A 119 5.69 -17.79 -2.95
CA ASP A 119 4.53 -18.21 -3.75
C ASP A 119 3.66 -16.99 -4.10
N ILE A 120 3.64 -15.99 -3.21
CA ILE A 120 2.87 -14.75 -3.37
C ILE A 120 3.77 -13.55 -3.04
N VAL A 121 3.73 -12.51 -3.89
CA VAL A 121 4.19 -11.16 -3.55
C VAL A 121 2.96 -10.27 -3.51
N PHE A 122 2.79 -9.57 -2.40
CA PHE A 122 1.63 -8.73 -2.10
C PHE A 122 2.06 -7.30 -1.80
N THR A 123 1.24 -6.34 -2.21
CA THR A 123 1.35 -4.95 -1.79
C THR A 123 -0.04 -4.31 -1.72
N SER A 124 -0.23 -3.31 -0.87
CA SER A 124 -1.54 -2.68 -0.65
C SER A 124 -1.43 -1.22 -0.25
N TRP A 125 -2.37 -0.54 -0.61
CA TRP A 125 -2.99 0.77 -0.44
C TRP A 125 -2.07 1.96 -0.18
N GLY A 126 -2.06 2.88 -1.16
CA GLY A 126 -1.38 4.17 -1.06
C GLY A 126 0.15 4.08 -1.08
N VAL A 127 0.72 3.00 -1.65
CA VAL A 127 2.15 2.72 -1.53
C VAL A 127 2.96 3.10 -2.76
N LEU A 128 2.36 3.05 -3.97
CA LEU A 128 3.11 3.28 -5.21
C LEU A 128 3.59 4.73 -5.37
N ILE A 129 2.86 5.69 -4.81
CA ILE A 129 3.25 7.11 -4.84
C ILE A 129 4.54 7.41 -4.05
N TRP A 130 4.99 6.50 -3.19
CA TRP A 130 6.23 6.63 -2.42
C TRP A 130 7.46 6.08 -3.14
N LEU A 131 7.29 5.53 -4.34
CA LEU A 131 8.33 4.86 -5.11
C LEU A 131 8.82 5.74 -6.27
N PRO A 132 10.11 6.11 -6.33
CA PRO A 132 10.65 6.93 -7.41
C PRO A 132 10.79 6.18 -8.75
N ASP A 133 10.83 4.84 -8.75
CA ASP A 133 11.08 4.03 -9.95
C ASP A 133 10.15 2.80 -9.97
N ILE A 134 9.02 2.94 -10.65
CA ILE A 134 8.00 1.89 -10.73
C ILE A 134 8.47 0.69 -11.58
N ARG A 135 9.38 0.90 -12.52
CA ARG A 135 9.93 -0.18 -13.36
C ARG A 135 10.82 -1.09 -12.53
N ARG A 136 11.72 -0.48 -11.75
CA ARG A 136 12.57 -1.22 -10.82
C ARG A 136 11.75 -1.92 -9.73
N TRP A 137 10.66 -1.31 -9.24
CA TRP A 137 9.73 -1.98 -8.34
C TRP A 137 9.12 -3.24 -8.99
N ALA A 138 8.68 -3.17 -10.23
CA ALA A 138 8.13 -4.32 -10.95
C ALA A 138 9.18 -5.44 -11.13
N GLU A 139 10.45 -5.08 -11.40
CA GLU A 139 11.56 -6.05 -11.45
C GLU A 139 11.77 -6.75 -10.10
N ILE A 140 11.63 -6.01 -8.98
CA ILE A 140 11.72 -6.58 -7.63
C ILE A 140 10.55 -7.53 -7.37
N VAL A 141 9.32 -7.15 -7.72
CA VAL A 141 8.15 -8.04 -7.65
C VAL A 141 8.44 -9.37 -8.38
N ALA A 142 8.85 -9.29 -9.65
CA ALA A 142 9.13 -10.47 -10.46
C ALA A 142 10.30 -11.32 -9.92
N ARG A 143 11.32 -10.67 -9.36
CA ARG A 143 12.49 -11.34 -8.75
C ARG A 143 12.08 -12.23 -7.58
N TYR A 144 11.17 -11.74 -6.73
CA TYR A 144 10.76 -12.44 -5.51
C TYR A 144 9.67 -13.50 -5.72
N LEU A 145 9.10 -13.59 -6.91
CA LEU A 145 8.16 -14.66 -7.23
C LEU A 145 8.88 -15.95 -7.63
N LYS A 146 8.45 -17.05 -7.06
CA LYS A 146 8.76 -18.39 -7.58
C LYS A 146 8.18 -18.57 -8.99
N PRO A 147 8.71 -19.48 -9.83
CA PRO A 147 8.01 -19.90 -11.04
C PRO A 147 6.58 -20.38 -10.72
N GLY A 148 5.57 -19.83 -11.37
CA GLY A 148 4.15 -20.06 -11.09
C GLY A 148 3.61 -19.29 -9.87
N GLY A 149 4.41 -18.42 -9.26
CA GLY A 149 3.99 -17.56 -8.15
C GLY A 149 3.12 -16.40 -8.61
N THR A 150 2.34 -15.87 -7.70
CA THR A 150 1.33 -14.83 -7.94
C THR A 150 1.77 -13.50 -7.34
N PHE A 151 1.71 -12.44 -8.12
CA PHE A 151 1.69 -11.06 -7.62
C PHE A 151 0.25 -10.58 -7.48
N TYR A 152 -0.03 -9.90 -6.38
CA TYR A 152 -1.31 -9.25 -6.16
C TYR A 152 -1.12 -7.87 -5.53
N ILE A 153 -1.86 -6.89 -6.06
CA ILE A 153 -1.95 -5.53 -5.51
C ILE A 153 -3.41 -5.10 -5.47
N ALA A 154 -3.80 -4.45 -4.37
CA ALA A 154 -4.97 -3.58 -4.29
C ALA A 154 -4.48 -2.17 -3.94
N GLU A 155 -4.89 -1.15 -4.70
CA GLU A 155 -4.28 0.18 -4.62
C GLU A 155 -5.29 1.29 -4.95
N ILE A 156 -5.02 2.48 -4.43
CA ILE A 156 -5.74 3.69 -4.80
C ILE A 156 -5.46 3.98 -6.27
N HIS A 157 -6.53 4.26 -7.03
CA HIS A 157 -6.38 4.52 -8.46
C HIS A 157 -5.62 5.84 -8.71
N PRO A 158 -4.62 5.88 -9.61
CA PRO A 158 -3.84 7.09 -9.89
C PRO A 158 -4.68 8.29 -10.34
N PHE A 159 -5.85 8.03 -10.89
CA PHE A 159 -6.82 9.07 -11.25
C PHE A 159 -7.26 9.89 -10.03
N LEU A 160 -7.45 9.23 -8.88
CA LEU A 160 -7.85 9.91 -7.66
C LEU A 160 -6.76 10.89 -7.19
N PHE A 161 -5.49 10.51 -7.27
CA PHE A 161 -4.37 11.38 -6.93
C PHE A 161 -4.16 12.59 -7.89
N ALA A 162 -4.88 12.65 -9.01
CA ALA A 162 -4.88 13.83 -9.89
C ALA A 162 -5.90 14.88 -9.44
N MET A 163 -6.81 14.54 -8.52
CA MET A 163 -7.86 15.43 -8.03
C MET A 163 -7.31 16.43 -6.99
N ASP A 164 -8.05 17.52 -6.80
CA ASP A 164 -7.79 18.53 -5.79
C ASP A 164 -8.31 18.05 -4.43
N ASP A 165 -7.39 17.81 -3.52
CA ASP A 165 -7.61 17.31 -2.17
C ASP A 165 -7.85 18.42 -1.13
N ASP A 166 -7.97 19.68 -1.56
CA ASP A 166 -8.27 20.81 -0.67
C ASP A 166 -9.66 20.63 -0.02
N GLU A 167 -9.71 20.79 1.29
CA GLU A 167 -10.93 20.61 2.10
C GLU A 167 -12.12 21.51 1.69
N ALA A 168 -11.87 22.60 0.98
CA ALA A 168 -12.91 23.46 0.45
C ALA A 168 -13.51 22.96 -0.87
N VAL A 169 -12.90 21.98 -1.51
CA VAL A 169 -13.29 21.46 -2.82
C VAL A 169 -14.38 20.40 -2.68
N ARG A 170 -15.62 20.78 -2.94
CA ARG A 170 -16.81 19.91 -2.85
C ARG A 170 -17.13 19.15 -4.14
N ASP A 171 -16.69 19.68 -5.28
CA ASP A 171 -16.88 19.06 -6.59
C ASP A 171 -15.52 18.59 -7.11
N PRO A 172 -15.41 17.38 -7.69
CA PRO A 172 -14.15 16.87 -8.23
C PRO A 172 -13.57 17.79 -9.27
N ARG A 173 -12.32 18.16 -9.13
CA ARG A 173 -11.56 18.90 -10.15
C ARG A 173 -10.10 18.49 -10.13
N PHE A 174 -9.44 18.60 -11.29
CA PHE A 174 -8.02 18.29 -11.40
C PHE A 174 -7.15 19.41 -10.83
N ARG A 175 -6.11 19.02 -10.09
CA ARG A 175 -5.09 19.91 -9.58
C ARG A 175 -3.69 19.40 -9.88
N TYR A 176 -3.50 18.09 -9.84
CA TYR A 176 -2.20 17.45 -9.93
C TYR A 176 -2.02 16.68 -11.24
N PRO A 177 -0.77 16.48 -11.69
CA PRO A 177 -0.52 15.69 -12.89
C PRO A 177 -0.88 14.22 -12.66
N TYR A 178 -1.46 13.59 -13.66
CA TYR A 178 -1.73 12.15 -13.67
C TYR A 178 -0.51 11.32 -14.10
N PHE A 179 0.30 11.88 -15.02
CA PHE A 179 1.47 11.20 -15.56
C PHE A 179 2.73 11.54 -14.77
N GLU A 180 3.73 10.65 -14.85
CA GLU A 180 5.05 10.82 -14.28
C GLU A 180 5.62 12.22 -14.60
N GLN A 181 6.27 12.82 -13.62
CA GLN A 181 6.98 14.09 -13.72
C GLN A 181 8.47 13.86 -13.51
N ALA A 182 9.31 14.74 -14.05
CA ALA A 182 10.75 14.66 -13.88
C ALA A 182 11.20 14.76 -12.40
N GLU A 183 10.44 15.52 -11.63
CA GLU A 183 10.68 15.72 -10.20
C GLU A 183 9.46 15.27 -9.40
N PRO A 184 9.64 14.75 -8.16
CA PRO A 184 8.52 14.41 -7.30
C PRO A 184 7.77 15.67 -6.85
N MET A 185 6.55 15.49 -6.46
CA MET A 185 5.76 16.54 -5.82
C MET A 185 6.12 16.60 -4.33
N ALA A 186 6.36 17.81 -3.82
CA ALA A 186 6.60 18.04 -2.41
C ALA A 186 5.28 18.46 -1.74
N PHE A 187 5.00 17.86 -0.60
CA PHE A 187 3.87 18.20 0.27
C PHE A 187 4.41 18.58 1.64
N ASP A 188 3.75 19.55 2.27
CA ASP A 188 4.00 19.97 3.65
C ASP A 188 2.65 19.86 4.37
N THR A 189 2.45 18.75 5.09
CA THR A 189 1.16 18.38 5.68
C THR A 189 1.31 18.18 7.17
N ASP A 190 0.67 19.02 7.98
CA ASP A 190 0.54 18.80 9.41
C ASP A 190 -0.65 17.87 9.68
N GLY A 191 -0.41 16.77 10.37
CA GLY A 191 -1.39 15.72 10.61
C GLY A 191 -1.25 14.49 9.70
N SER A 192 -2.23 13.61 9.76
CA SER A 192 -2.26 12.35 9.02
C SER A 192 -3.66 12.06 8.51
N TYR A 193 -3.78 11.30 7.42
CA TYR A 193 -5.05 10.75 6.97
C TYR A 193 -5.75 9.88 8.05
N ALA A 194 -4.99 9.30 8.96
CA ALA A 194 -5.54 8.49 10.06
C ALA A 194 -5.93 9.31 11.29
N ASP A 195 -5.36 10.52 11.45
CA ASP A 195 -5.70 11.50 12.48
C ASP A 195 -5.26 12.91 12.04
N ARG A 196 -6.19 13.68 11.52
CA ARG A 196 -5.95 15.08 11.08
C ARG A 196 -5.63 16.05 12.19
N SER A 197 -5.96 15.71 13.42
CA SER A 197 -5.67 16.55 14.60
C SER A 197 -4.26 16.33 15.15
N ALA A 198 -3.57 15.31 14.69
CA ALA A 198 -2.21 15.04 15.11
C ALA A 198 -1.28 16.14 14.60
N HIS A 199 -0.32 16.54 15.43
CA HIS A 199 0.76 17.42 15.03
C HIS A 199 2.01 16.59 14.74
N ILE A 200 2.65 16.84 13.59
CA ILE A 200 3.87 16.18 13.17
C ILE A 200 4.98 17.19 12.87
N GLU A 201 6.18 16.92 13.35
CA GLU A 201 7.35 17.78 13.14
C GLU A 201 7.98 17.56 11.75
N GLN A 202 7.94 16.32 11.26
CA GLN A 202 8.48 15.91 9.96
C GLN A 202 7.37 15.95 8.90
N SER A 203 6.83 17.13 8.61
CA SER A 203 5.65 17.36 7.77
C SER A 203 5.92 17.26 6.26
N VAL A 204 7.20 17.34 5.84
CA VAL A 204 7.57 17.35 4.42
C VAL A 204 7.68 15.92 3.89
N SER A 205 6.92 15.65 2.83
CA SER A 205 6.99 14.40 2.08
C SER A 205 7.12 14.64 0.58
N TYR A 206 7.58 13.61 -0.13
CA TYR A 206 7.76 13.61 -1.57
C TYR A 206 7.03 12.45 -2.20
N GLU A 207 6.21 12.72 -3.23
CA GLU A 207 5.39 11.74 -3.92
C GLU A 207 5.68 11.73 -5.41
N TRP A 208 5.67 10.54 -6.00
CA TRP A 208 5.81 10.31 -7.43
C TRP A 208 4.47 9.93 -8.04
N ARG A 209 4.21 10.38 -9.25
CA ARG A 209 2.98 10.02 -9.97
C ARG A 209 3.28 8.92 -10.98
N HIS A 210 2.51 7.85 -10.90
CA HIS A 210 2.56 6.71 -11.81
C HIS A 210 1.19 6.48 -12.39
N SER A 211 1.07 6.57 -13.71
CA SER A 211 -0.20 6.26 -14.37
C SER A 211 -0.50 4.76 -14.30
N LEU A 212 -1.78 4.38 -14.36
CA LEU A 212 -2.15 2.96 -14.40
C LEU A 212 -1.49 2.23 -15.56
N SER A 213 -1.36 2.90 -16.73
CA SER A 213 -0.67 2.33 -17.89
C SER A 213 0.81 2.06 -17.64
N GLU A 214 1.49 2.91 -16.87
CA GLU A 214 2.89 2.71 -16.50
C GLU A 214 3.04 1.53 -15.54
N ILE A 215 2.18 1.43 -14.52
CA ILE A 215 2.16 0.32 -13.56
C ILE A 215 1.99 -1.02 -14.29
N VAL A 216 0.94 -1.13 -15.12
CA VAL A 216 0.64 -2.34 -15.89
C VAL A 216 1.76 -2.69 -16.86
N SER A 217 2.28 -1.70 -17.60
CA SER A 217 3.36 -1.91 -18.58
C SER A 217 4.66 -2.33 -17.90
N SER A 218 4.97 -1.77 -16.73
CA SER A 218 6.16 -2.14 -15.95
C SER A 218 6.08 -3.59 -15.46
N LEU A 219 4.94 -4.03 -14.94
CA LEU A 219 4.72 -5.43 -14.55
C LEU A 219 4.82 -6.37 -15.77
N ALA A 220 4.16 -6.05 -16.88
CA ALA A 220 4.19 -6.87 -18.09
C ALA A 220 5.61 -6.96 -18.70
N ALA A 221 6.40 -5.89 -18.63
CA ALA A 221 7.77 -5.86 -19.15
C ALA A 221 8.72 -6.84 -18.41
N THR A 222 8.39 -7.23 -17.18
CA THR A 222 9.16 -8.23 -16.40
C THR A 222 8.84 -9.68 -16.79
N GLY A 223 7.93 -9.91 -17.72
CA GLY A 223 7.48 -11.23 -18.13
C GLY A 223 6.36 -11.80 -17.23
N LEU A 224 5.77 -10.99 -16.37
CA LEU A 224 4.58 -11.39 -15.64
C LEU A 224 3.36 -11.39 -16.56
N HIS A 225 2.56 -12.45 -16.48
CA HIS A 225 1.28 -12.53 -17.15
C HIS A 225 0.19 -11.91 -16.28
N ILE A 226 -0.40 -10.80 -16.74
CA ILE A 226 -1.53 -10.15 -16.05
C ILE A 226 -2.77 -11.04 -16.25
N GLU A 227 -3.29 -11.63 -15.17
CA GLU A 227 -4.53 -12.41 -15.22
C GLU A 227 -5.75 -11.50 -15.28
N TYR A 228 -5.73 -10.44 -14.48
CA TYR A 228 -6.76 -9.40 -14.53
C TYR A 228 -6.27 -8.06 -13.97
N LEU A 229 -6.94 -7.02 -14.39
CA LEU A 229 -6.98 -5.69 -13.79
C LEU A 229 -8.45 -5.37 -13.53
N HIS A 230 -8.83 -5.15 -12.28
CA HIS A 230 -10.14 -4.66 -11.91
C HIS A 230 -10.02 -3.20 -11.47
N GLU A 231 -11.00 -2.39 -11.85
CA GLU A 231 -11.15 -1.02 -11.37
C GLU A 231 -12.47 -0.91 -10.60
N PHE A 232 -12.45 -0.14 -9.52
CA PHE A 232 -13.60 0.01 -8.63
C PHE A 232 -13.98 1.48 -8.49
N PRO A 233 -15.29 1.82 -8.52
CA PRO A 233 -15.75 3.19 -8.34
C PRO A 233 -15.80 3.63 -6.86
N TYR A 234 -15.04 2.94 -6.01
CA TYR A 234 -14.93 3.21 -4.59
C TYR A 234 -13.49 3.02 -4.12
N THR A 235 -13.17 3.62 -2.98
CA THR A 235 -11.87 3.50 -2.34
C THR A 235 -12.02 3.31 -0.83
N GLN A 236 -10.92 3.03 -0.14
CA GLN A 236 -10.92 2.92 1.32
C GLN A 236 -11.42 4.22 1.97
N PRO A 237 -12.11 4.13 3.13
CA PRO A 237 -12.42 5.29 3.94
C PRO A 237 -11.14 5.96 4.46
N GLY A 238 -11.27 7.20 4.94
CA GLY A 238 -10.15 7.93 5.55
C GLY A 238 -9.36 8.82 4.58
N LEU A 239 -9.59 8.73 3.26
CA LEU A 239 -9.23 9.83 2.37
C LEU A 239 -10.25 10.95 2.58
N ASP A 240 -9.91 11.89 3.45
CA ASP A 240 -10.83 12.95 3.90
C ASP A 240 -10.90 14.09 2.86
N TRP A 241 -11.18 13.72 1.61
CA TRP A 241 -11.41 14.67 0.55
C TRP A 241 -12.88 15.08 0.50
N ALA A 242 -13.15 16.37 0.53
CA ALA A 242 -14.48 16.89 0.74
C ALA A 242 -15.53 16.53 -0.33
N PHE A 243 -15.09 16.06 -1.49
CA PHE A 243 -15.94 15.52 -2.56
C PHE A 243 -16.22 14.02 -2.44
N LEU A 244 -15.57 13.33 -1.50
CA LEU A 244 -15.89 11.94 -1.19
C LEU A 244 -16.98 11.86 -0.11
N GLU A 245 -17.75 10.78 -0.15
CA GLU A 245 -18.70 10.42 0.90
C GLU A 245 -18.62 8.91 1.16
N GLU A 246 -18.67 8.54 2.44
CA GLU A 246 -18.66 7.14 2.86
C GLU A 246 -20.08 6.57 2.74
N GLY A 247 -20.20 5.43 2.07
CA GLY A 247 -21.43 4.67 1.95
C GLY A 247 -21.70 3.79 3.18
N GLU A 248 -22.90 3.20 3.24
CA GLU A 248 -23.28 2.27 4.31
C GLU A 248 -22.39 1.01 4.37
N ASP A 249 -21.72 0.69 3.28
CA ASP A 249 -20.77 -0.41 3.15
C ASP A 249 -19.35 -0.05 3.63
N GLY A 250 -19.13 1.19 4.09
CA GLY A 250 -17.85 1.70 4.57
C GLY A 250 -16.87 2.11 3.48
N TRP A 251 -17.25 2.08 2.19
CA TRP A 251 -16.43 2.53 1.08
C TRP A 251 -16.71 3.99 0.71
N ALA A 252 -15.65 4.73 0.40
CA ALA A 252 -15.78 6.11 -0.06
C ALA A 252 -16.01 6.18 -1.57
N ARG A 253 -16.93 7.06 -1.99
CA ARG A 253 -17.33 7.31 -3.39
C ARG A 253 -17.38 8.79 -3.67
N VAL A 254 -17.33 9.17 -4.95
CA VAL A 254 -17.52 10.56 -5.34
C VAL A 254 -18.97 10.96 -5.11
N ARG A 255 -19.18 12.01 -4.31
CA ARG A 255 -20.50 12.55 -3.98
C ARG A 255 -21.30 12.88 -5.26
N GLY A 256 -22.51 12.35 -5.36
CA GLY A 256 -23.36 12.54 -6.52
C GLY A 256 -22.95 11.77 -7.79
N HIS A 257 -21.80 11.05 -7.74
CA HIS A 257 -21.22 10.27 -8.85
C HIS A 257 -20.68 8.92 -8.35
N PRO A 258 -21.48 8.09 -7.69
CA PRO A 258 -21.00 6.94 -6.94
C PRO A 258 -20.35 5.84 -7.81
N ASP A 259 -20.67 5.81 -9.12
CA ASP A 259 -20.21 4.77 -10.04
C ASP A 259 -19.47 5.31 -11.28
N ASP A 260 -19.19 6.62 -11.33
CA ASP A 260 -18.73 7.27 -12.57
C ASP A 260 -17.19 7.30 -12.72
N PHE A 261 -16.44 7.15 -11.62
CA PHE A 261 -14.98 7.34 -11.63
C PHE A 261 -14.24 6.17 -10.99
N PRO A 262 -13.09 5.74 -11.54
CA PRO A 262 -12.26 4.72 -10.89
C PRO A 262 -11.52 5.34 -9.71
N LEU A 263 -11.74 4.80 -8.50
CA LEU A 263 -11.12 5.30 -7.26
C LEU A 263 -10.11 4.33 -6.68
N SER A 264 -10.21 3.04 -7.00
CA SER A 264 -9.21 2.03 -6.67
C SER A 264 -9.11 0.98 -7.77
N PHE A 265 -8.06 0.18 -7.72
CA PHE A 265 -7.85 -0.93 -8.64
C PHE A 265 -7.20 -2.12 -7.95
N SER A 266 -7.33 -3.30 -8.54
CA SER A 266 -6.53 -4.47 -8.21
C SER A 266 -5.89 -5.08 -9.45
N ILE A 267 -4.70 -5.65 -9.30
CA ILE A 267 -4.03 -6.43 -10.35
C ILE A 267 -3.61 -7.77 -9.77
N LYS A 268 -3.94 -8.84 -10.48
CA LYS A 268 -3.34 -10.15 -10.29
C LYS A 268 -2.46 -10.50 -11.48
N ALA A 269 -1.22 -10.86 -11.22
CA ALA A 269 -0.29 -11.30 -12.25
C ALA A 269 0.44 -12.57 -11.81
N VAL A 270 0.84 -13.40 -12.76
CA VAL A 270 1.49 -14.69 -12.49
C VAL A 270 2.83 -14.75 -13.23
N LYS A 271 3.85 -15.29 -12.54
CA LYS A 271 5.13 -15.57 -13.14
C LYS A 271 5.09 -16.90 -13.87
N ASP A 272 5.59 -16.93 -15.10
CA ASP A 272 5.67 -18.17 -15.87
C ASP A 272 6.36 -19.31 -15.10
N ARG A 273 5.93 -20.56 -15.35
CA ARG A 273 6.48 -21.77 -14.71
C ARG A 273 7.81 -22.23 -15.27
N ARG A 274 8.38 -21.47 -16.21
CA ARG A 274 9.63 -21.85 -16.90
C ARG A 274 10.85 -21.20 -16.27
#